data_4df304fddcb241ab0b2607840f0b24fd
#
_entry.id   4df304fddcb241ab0b2607840f0b24fd
#
_cell.length_a   1.000
_cell.length_b   1.000
_cell.length_c   1.000
_cell.angle_alpha   90.00
_cell.angle_beta   90.00
_cell.angle_gamma   90.00
#
_symmetry.space_group_name_H-M   'P 1'
#
loop_
_entity.id
_entity.type
_entity.pdbx_description
1 polymer ?
#
loop_
_entity_poly.entity_id
_entity_poly.type
_entity_poly.pdbx_seq_one_letter_code
_entity_poly.pdbx_strand_id
1 'polypeptide(L)'
;MNLPHLRIIATGGTIAMRIDPASGGPIPALSGAELVTALPGLQFLGQIEVEEFANIPSEHMRPEVWLGLARRVLAISAEHSADGLVVLHGTDTMEETAFFLDVTAPTEIPVVFTGAMRAATDPKPDGPANILDATTVAATAEARGRGVLIVMHGQIHSARRVTKIDTSAVDAFDSVLPPDLGTVRSGMVEFSAAWSLQVHVPLPEQLPRVDIIPMYAGVDDFALAAAVERGAKGLVIAGVGAGNVNEALFRGILNALHAGIPVVISSRVPYGGVQPIYAYAGGGMALLKAGAIFAKDLNPRRLGCC
;
A
#
# COMPACT_ATOMS: atom_id res chain seq x y z
N MET A 1 -34.29 -3.49 6.66
CA MET A 1 -32.91 -3.73 7.12
C MET A 1 -32.35 -2.37 7.51
N ASN A 2 -31.63 -2.28 8.62
CA ASN A 2 -30.92 -1.04 8.95
C ASN A 2 -29.74 -0.91 7.99
N LEU A 3 -29.50 0.34 7.53
CA LEU A 3 -28.31 0.64 6.72
C LEU A 3 -27.02 0.43 7.56
N PRO A 4 -25.93 -0.08 6.96
CA PRO A 4 -24.67 -0.29 7.68
C PRO A 4 -24.09 1.05 8.15
N HIS A 5 -23.33 1.00 9.25
CA HIS A 5 -22.56 2.13 9.74
C HIS A 5 -21.18 2.11 9.09
N LEU A 6 -20.89 3.11 8.27
CA LEU A 6 -19.64 3.18 7.53
C LEU A 6 -18.81 4.39 7.98
N ARG A 7 -17.52 4.20 8.14
CA ARG A 7 -16.60 5.29 8.47
C ARG A 7 -15.64 5.56 7.33
N ILE A 8 -15.53 6.81 6.94
CA ILE A 8 -14.57 7.30 5.95
C ILE A 8 -13.45 8.00 6.70
N ILE A 9 -12.23 7.47 6.61
CA ILE A 9 -11.02 8.03 7.23
C ILE A 9 -10.26 8.79 6.14
N ALA A 10 -10.17 10.11 6.26
CA ALA A 10 -9.46 10.94 5.30
C ALA A 10 -8.00 11.13 5.75
N THR A 11 -7.06 10.80 4.86
CA THR A 11 -5.62 11.02 5.07
C THR A 11 -5.03 12.07 4.13
N GLY A 12 -5.81 12.57 3.16
CA GLY A 12 -5.40 13.55 2.16
C GLY A 12 -5.19 12.92 0.77
N GLY A 13 -4.23 13.42 0.01
CA GLY A 13 -3.93 13.01 -1.37
C GLY A 13 -4.69 13.82 -2.43
N THR A 14 -4.45 13.50 -3.70
CA THR A 14 -4.98 14.22 -4.89
C THR A 14 -6.51 14.34 -4.88
N ILE A 15 -7.20 13.37 -4.30
CA ILE A 15 -8.65 13.35 -4.16
C ILE A 15 -9.18 14.58 -3.38
N ALA A 16 -8.37 15.09 -2.45
CA ALA A 16 -8.66 16.27 -1.62
C ALA A 16 -7.95 17.55 -2.13
N MET A 17 -7.37 17.52 -3.32
CA MET A 17 -6.63 18.66 -3.88
C MET A 17 -7.50 19.51 -4.83
N ARG A 18 -7.20 20.81 -4.84
CA ARG A 18 -7.70 21.78 -5.84
C ARG A 18 -6.52 22.39 -6.57
N ILE A 19 -6.74 22.75 -7.83
CA ILE A 19 -5.76 23.54 -8.58
C ILE A 19 -5.75 24.95 -7.98
N ASP A 20 -4.59 25.34 -7.45
CA ASP A 20 -4.37 26.68 -6.95
C ASP A 20 -4.10 27.63 -8.12
N PRO A 21 -4.89 28.70 -8.28
CA PRO A 21 -4.71 29.67 -9.38
C PRO A 21 -3.35 30.39 -9.35
N ALA A 22 -2.71 30.50 -8.19
CA ALA A 22 -1.45 31.22 -8.03
C ALA A 22 -0.24 30.37 -8.45
N SER A 23 -0.22 29.09 -8.09
CA SER A 23 0.86 28.15 -8.43
C SER A 23 0.59 27.37 -9.72
N GLY A 24 -0.67 27.29 -10.17
CA GLY A 24 -1.10 26.47 -11.29
C GLY A 24 -1.08 24.97 -11.03
N GLY A 25 -0.75 24.54 -9.79
CA GLY A 25 -0.65 23.14 -9.38
C GLY A 25 -1.70 22.74 -8.35
N PRO A 26 -1.91 21.43 -8.15
CA PRO A 26 -2.82 20.93 -7.12
C PRO A 26 -2.23 21.11 -5.72
N ILE A 27 -3.05 21.64 -4.79
CA ILE A 27 -2.71 21.77 -3.36
C ILE A 27 -3.79 21.12 -2.49
N PRO A 28 -3.48 20.58 -1.31
CA PRO A 28 -4.47 20.11 -0.35
C PRO A 28 -5.42 21.25 0.03
N ALA A 29 -6.73 21.06 -0.19
CA ALA A 29 -7.72 22.14 -0.03
C ALA A 29 -9.10 21.68 0.40
N LEU A 30 -9.42 20.38 0.30
CA LEU A 30 -10.72 19.83 0.69
C LEU A 30 -10.55 18.92 1.92
N SER A 31 -11.55 18.98 2.79
CA SER A 31 -11.71 17.98 3.85
C SER A 31 -12.45 16.75 3.32
N GLY A 32 -12.30 15.61 4.02
CA GLY A 32 -13.08 14.42 3.75
C GLY A 32 -14.59 14.68 3.86
N ALA A 33 -15.00 15.51 4.82
CA ALA A 33 -16.39 15.90 5.01
C ALA A 33 -16.95 16.67 3.79
N GLU A 34 -16.19 17.59 3.20
CA GLU A 34 -16.58 18.28 1.97
C GLU A 34 -16.71 17.31 0.80
N LEU A 35 -15.79 16.37 0.66
CA LEU A 35 -15.84 15.34 -0.39
C LEU A 35 -17.09 14.47 -0.27
N VAL A 36 -17.41 14.01 0.93
CA VAL A 36 -18.60 13.17 1.19
C VAL A 36 -19.88 13.94 0.97
N THR A 37 -19.96 15.20 1.43
CA THR A 37 -21.13 16.06 1.24
C THR A 37 -21.43 16.32 -0.23
N ALA A 38 -20.41 16.36 -1.07
CA ALA A 38 -20.55 16.53 -2.51
C ALA A 38 -21.10 15.27 -3.23
N LEU A 39 -21.28 14.14 -2.51
CA LEU A 39 -21.68 12.85 -3.07
C LEU A 39 -23.00 12.34 -2.47
N PRO A 40 -24.16 12.87 -2.87
CA PRO A 40 -25.45 12.51 -2.28
C PRO A 40 -25.82 11.03 -2.44
N GLY A 41 -25.19 10.31 -3.38
CA GLY A 41 -25.38 8.86 -3.54
C GLY A 41 -24.94 8.03 -2.35
N LEU A 42 -23.99 8.51 -1.54
CA LEU A 42 -23.43 7.79 -0.39
C LEU A 42 -24.47 7.51 0.71
N GLN A 43 -25.44 8.41 0.90
CA GLN A 43 -26.52 8.24 1.90
C GLN A 43 -27.39 6.98 1.68
N PHE A 44 -27.38 6.42 0.47
CA PHE A 44 -28.14 5.19 0.17
C PHE A 44 -27.34 3.92 0.48
N LEU A 45 -26.02 4.04 0.71
CA LEU A 45 -25.12 2.92 1.01
C LEU A 45 -25.02 2.65 2.50
N GLY A 46 -25.14 3.67 3.35
CA GLY A 46 -24.97 3.54 4.80
C GLY A 46 -25.14 4.84 5.56
N GLN A 47 -25.06 4.74 6.87
CA GLN A 47 -24.85 5.90 7.74
C GLN A 47 -23.36 6.24 7.71
N ILE A 48 -23.01 7.36 7.06
CA ILE A 48 -21.60 7.71 6.82
C ILE A 48 -21.12 8.66 7.92
N GLU A 49 -20.05 8.26 8.60
CA GLU A 49 -19.27 9.12 9.50
C GLU A 49 -17.91 9.42 8.85
N VAL A 50 -17.47 10.68 8.92
CA VAL A 50 -16.18 11.10 8.35
C VAL A 50 -15.22 11.46 9.48
N GLU A 51 -14.00 10.94 9.41
CA GLU A 51 -12.92 11.22 10.33
C GLU A 51 -11.73 11.82 9.58
N GLU A 52 -11.35 13.04 9.94
CA GLU A 52 -10.14 13.70 9.43
C GLU A 52 -8.94 13.18 10.22
N PHE A 53 -8.25 12.19 9.69
CA PHE A 53 -7.09 11.58 10.34
C PHE A 53 -5.79 12.34 10.03
N ALA A 54 -5.62 12.73 8.78
CA ALA A 54 -4.50 13.53 8.28
C ALA A 54 -4.93 14.27 7.00
N ASN A 55 -4.14 15.25 6.58
CA ASN A 55 -4.29 15.90 5.28
C ASN A 55 -2.91 16.15 4.67
N ILE A 56 -2.29 15.05 4.21
CA ILE A 56 -0.92 15.05 3.69
C ILE A 56 -0.88 14.42 2.30
N PRO A 57 0.01 14.87 1.42
CA PRO A 57 0.38 14.14 0.21
C PRO A 57 0.96 12.77 0.59
N SER A 58 0.70 11.75 -0.22
CA SER A 58 1.10 10.37 0.14
C SER A 58 2.60 10.14 0.21
N GLU A 59 3.38 10.91 -0.52
CA GLU A 59 4.85 10.91 -0.44
C GLU A 59 5.40 11.45 0.90
N HIS A 60 4.53 12.06 1.70
CA HIS A 60 4.85 12.50 3.06
C HIS A 60 4.38 11.50 4.14
N MET A 61 3.87 10.32 3.72
CA MET A 61 3.59 9.24 4.68
C MET A 61 4.85 8.82 5.42
N ARG A 62 4.68 8.53 6.70
CA ARG A 62 5.76 8.13 7.61
C ARG A 62 5.31 6.99 8.50
N PRO A 63 6.25 6.20 9.04
CA PRO A 63 5.95 5.06 9.91
C PRO A 63 4.99 5.40 11.07
N GLU A 64 5.08 6.59 11.65
CA GLU A 64 4.21 7.02 12.75
C GLU A 64 2.75 7.19 12.31
N VAL A 65 2.53 7.64 11.06
CA VAL A 65 1.20 7.79 10.47
C VAL A 65 0.60 6.41 10.21
N TRP A 66 1.38 5.45 9.69
CA TRP A 66 0.95 4.07 9.49
C TRP A 66 0.55 3.41 10.81
N LEU A 67 1.40 3.53 11.85
CA LEU A 67 1.10 2.98 13.19
C LEU A 67 -0.17 3.61 13.79
N GLY A 68 -0.34 4.92 13.65
CA GLY A 68 -1.54 5.62 14.09
C GLY A 68 -2.80 5.13 13.38
N LEU A 69 -2.73 4.99 12.05
CA LEU A 69 -3.85 4.51 11.24
C LEU A 69 -4.21 3.05 11.56
N ALA A 70 -3.21 2.17 11.71
CA ALA A 70 -3.43 0.78 12.10
C ALA A 70 -4.10 0.67 13.48
N ARG A 71 -3.61 1.43 14.47
CA ARG A 71 -4.25 1.49 15.81
C ARG A 71 -5.70 1.97 15.72
N ARG A 72 -5.96 2.96 14.86
CA ARG A 72 -7.32 3.48 14.68
C ARG A 72 -8.26 2.46 14.08
N VAL A 73 -7.82 1.75 13.02
CA VAL A 73 -8.59 0.67 12.39
C VAL A 73 -8.90 -0.44 13.40
N LEU A 74 -7.90 -0.88 14.18
CA LEU A 74 -8.10 -1.89 15.22
C LEU A 74 -9.08 -1.42 16.32
N ALA A 75 -9.00 -0.16 16.74
CA ALA A 75 -9.91 0.41 17.74
C ALA A 75 -11.36 0.41 17.23
N ILE A 76 -11.60 0.89 16.02
CA ILE A 76 -12.94 0.91 15.39
C ILE A 76 -13.51 -0.50 15.30
N SER A 77 -12.70 -1.48 14.90
CA SER A 77 -13.11 -2.88 14.83
C SER A 77 -13.44 -3.46 16.21
N ALA A 78 -12.60 -3.21 17.21
CA ALA A 78 -12.81 -3.70 18.58
C ALA A 78 -14.02 -3.07 19.27
N GLU A 79 -14.29 -1.80 19.00
CA GLU A 79 -15.44 -1.05 19.52
C GLU A 79 -16.75 -1.40 18.79
N HIS A 80 -16.69 -2.15 17.67
CA HIS A 80 -17.83 -2.38 16.77
C HIS A 80 -18.52 -1.08 16.35
N SER A 81 -17.74 0.02 16.20
CA SER A 81 -18.25 1.36 15.93
C SER A 81 -18.46 1.63 14.42
N ALA A 82 -18.14 0.66 13.56
CA ALA A 82 -18.48 0.68 12.13
C ALA A 82 -18.61 -0.74 11.59
N ASP A 83 -19.39 -0.88 10.50
CA ASP A 83 -19.56 -2.14 9.74
C ASP A 83 -18.57 -2.26 8.59
N GLY A 84 -17.96 -1.15 8.17
CA GLY A 84 -16.95 -1.07 7.13
C GLY A 84 -16.21 0.26 7.15
N LEU A 85 -14.99 0.27 6.63
CA LEU A 85 -14.08 1.42 6.58
C LEU A 85 -13.70 1.74 5.16
N VAL A 86 -13.67 3.03 4.82
CA VAL A 86 -13.05 3.55 3.60
C VAL A 86 -11.92 4.48 4.00
N VAL A 87 -10.74 4.29 3.44
CA VAL A 87 -9.58 5.16 3.66
C VAL A 87 -9.30 5.96 2.38
N LEU A 88 -9.49 7.28 2.45
CA LEU A 88 -9.10 8.19 1.36
C LEU A 88 -7.61 8.50 1.48
N HIS A 89 -6.85 8.15 0.45
CA HIS A 89 -5.39 8.20 0.48
C HIS A 89 -4.82 8.68 -0.87
N GLY A 90 -3.67 9.34 -0.83
CA GLY A 90 -2.94 9.67 -2.05
C GLY A 90 -2.37 8.42 -2.73
N THR A 91 -2.37 8.41 -4.07
CA THR A 91 -2.13 7.19 -4.85
C THR A 91 -0.66 6.72 -4.88
N ASP A 92 0.33 7.59 -4.61
CA ASP A 92 1.75 7.26 -4.84
C ASP A 92 2.31 6.22 -3.85
N THR A 93 1.85 6.26 -2.58
CA THR A 93 2.26 5.27 -1.55
C THR A 93 1.08 4.49 -0.98
N MET A 94 -0.09 4.51 -1.65
CA MET A 94 -1.29 3.79 -1.22
C MET A 94 -1.02 2.30 -1.05
N GLU A 95 -0.31 1.68 -1.99
CA GLU A 95 0.01 0.24 -1.95
C GLU A 95 0.84 -0.16 -0.72
N GLU A 96 1.68 0.76 -0.21
CA GLU A 96 2.52 0.54 0.96
C GLU A 96 1.69 0.65 2.25
N THR A 97 0.92 1.74 2.39
CA THR A 97 0.04 1.96 3.55
C THR A 97 -1.02 0.84 3.66
N ALA A 98 -1.66 0.48 2.55
CA ALA A 98 -2.66 -0.58 2.53
C ALA A 98 -2.05 -1.95 2.90
N PHE A 99 -0.86 -2.28 2.39
CA PHE A 99 -0.17 -3.53 2.73
C PHE A 99 0.25 -3.55 4.20
N PHE A 100 0.76 -2.43 4.74
CA PHE A 100 1.08 -2.34 6.16
C PHE A 100 -0.13 -2.65 7.04
N LEU A 101 -1.29 -2.07 6.74
CA LEU A 101 -2.52 -2.38 7.47
C LEU A 101 -2.96 -3.84 7.27
N ASP A 102 -2.84 -4.38 6.07
CA ASP A 102 -3.22 -5.76 5.76
C ASP A 102 -2.49 -6.77 6.63
N VAL A 103 -1.21 -6.52 6.92
CA VAL A 103 -0.40 -7.44 7.73
C VAL A 103 -0.41 -7.13 9.23
N THR A 104 -0.73 -5.88 9.66
CA THR A 104 -0.62 -5.48 11.07
C THR A 104 -1.93 -5.16 11.76
N ALA A 105 -3.02 -4.97 11.01
CA ALA A 105 -4.33 -4.60 11.54
C ALA A 105 -5.44 -5.56 11.07
N PRO A 106 -5.34 -6.86 11.41
CA PRO A 106 -6.37 -7.82 11.02
C PRO A 106 -7.73 -7.46 11.61
N THR A 107 -8.75 -7.46 10.76
CA THR A 107 -10.12 -7.16 11.14
C THR A 107 -11.12 -7.91 10.27
N GLU A 108 -12.28 -8.24 10.83
CA GLU A 108 -13.39 -8.87 10.12
C GLU A 108 -14.21 -7.86 9.30
N ILE A 109 -14.15 -6.56 9.64
CA ILE A 109 -14.86 -5.54 8.88
C ILE A 109 -14.06 -5.18 7.61
N PRO A 110 -14.72 -4.88 6.48
CA PRO A 110 -14.04 -4.44 5.28
C PRO A 110 -13.23 -3.17 5.52
N VAL A 111 -11.99 -3.15 5.05
CA VAL A 111 -11.13 -1.95 5.00
C VAL A 111 -10.76 -1.71 3.55
N VAL A 112 -11.24 -0.61 2.99
CA VAL A 112 -11.14 -0.32 1.56
C VAL A 112 -10.42 1.00 1.35
N PHE A 113 -9.28 0.97 0.70
CA PHE A 113 -8.54 2.16 0.28
C PHE A 113 -9.04 2.65 -1.07
N THR A 114 -9.05 3.96 -1.23
CA THR A 114 -9.27 4.61 -2.52
C THR A 114 -8.61 5.99 -2.58
N GLY A 115 -8.54 6.55 -3.77
CA GLY A 115 -7.92 7.83 -4.04
C GLY A 115 -8.37 8.39 -5.39
N ALA A 116 -7.62 9.35 -5.93
CA ALA A 116 -7.86 9.89 -7.25
C ALA A 116 -6.55 10.18 -7.98
N MET A 117 -6.55 9.98 -9.28
CA MET A 117 -5.46 10.38 -10.17
C MET A 117 -5.60 11.83 -10.62
N ARG A 118 -6.82 12.37 -10.60
CA ARG A 118 -7.14 13.74 -10.99
C ARG A 118 -7.62 14.54 -9.80
N ALA A 119 -7.23 15.83 -9.75
CA ALA A 119 -7.68 16.73 -8.70
C ALA A 119 -9.21 16.93 -8.72
N ALA A 120 -9.81 17.26 -7.59
CA ALA A 120 -11.24 17.46 -7.48
C ALA A 120 -11.79 18.58 -8.41
N THR A 121 -10.93 19.52 -8.81
CA THR A 121 -11.24 20.61 -9.75
C THR A 121 -10.94 20.28 -11.22
N ASP A 122 -10.48 19.07 -11.52
CA ASP A 122 -10.33 18.62 -12.91
C ASP A 122 -11.70 18.59 -13.61
N PRO A 123 -11.80 18.91 -14.92
CA PRO A 123 -13.05 18.78 -15.66
C PRO A 123 -13.68 17.39 -15.67
N LYS A 124 -12.87 16.36 -15.44
CA LYS A 124 -13.29 14.95 -15.35
C LYS A 124 -12.63 14.27 -14.14
N PRO A 125 -12.97 14.66 -12.90
CA PRO A 125 -12.37 14.09 -11.71
C PRO A 125 -12.82 12.63 -11.56
N ASP A 126 -11.88 11.73 -11.21
CA ASP A 126 -12.18 10.31 -10.95
C ASP A 126 -12.54 10.03 -9.48
N GLY A 127 -12.15 10.93 -8.56
CA GLY A 127 -12.38 10.77 -7.13
C GLY A 127 -13.83 10.47 -6.72
N PRO A 128 -14.85 11.20 -7.22
CA PRO A 128 -16.25 10.94 -6.92
C PRO A 128 -16.70 9.51 -7.19
N ALA A 129 -16.33 8.95 -8.35
CA ALA A 129 -16.66 7.58 -8.71
C ALA A 129 -15.90 6.58 -7.81
N ASN A 130 -14.63 6.82 -7.57
CA ASN A 130 -13.79 5.96 -6.74
C ASN A 130 -14.29 5.92 -5.27
N ILE A 131 -14.72 7.05 -4.69
CA ILE A 131 -15.32 7.08 -3.34
C ILE A 131 -16.60 6.25 -3.30
N LEU A 132 -17.49 6.42 -4.29
CA LEU A 132 -18.74 5.68 -4.36
C LEU A 132 -18.48 4.17 -4.46
N ASP A 133 -17.59 3.75 -5.35
CA ASP A 133 -17.24 2.35 -5.57
C ASP A 133 -16.60 1.74 -4.30
N ALA A 134 -15.64 2.42 -3.68
CA ALA A 134 -15.02 1.97 -2.44
C ALA A 134 -16.02 1.84 -1.30
N THR A 135 -16.95 2.79 -1.18
CA THR A 135 -18.00 2.76 -0.15
C THR A 135 -18.98 1.62 -0.41
N THR A 136 -19.32 1.35 -1.67
CA THR A 136 -20.16 0.21 -2.07
C THR A 136 -19.51 -1.12 -1.65
N VAL A 137 -18.21 -1.26 -1.91
CA VAL A 137 -17.44 -2.46 -1.47
C VAL A 137 -17.42 -2.56 0.05
N ALA A 138 -17.16 -1.46 0.77
CA ALA A 138 -17.12 -1.45 2.23
C ALA A 138 -18.48 -1.80 2.87
N ALA A 139 -19.60 -1.50 2.19
CA ALA A 139 -20.94 -1.85 2.63
C ALA A 139 -21.33 -3.31 2.33
N THR A 140 -20.55 -4.02 1.51
CA THR A 140 -20.89 -5.35 1.01
C THR A 140 -20.42 -6.43 1.99
N ALA A 141 -21.32 -7.35 2.38
CA ALA A 141 -21.01 -8.43 3.32
C ALA A 141 -19.91 -9.36 2.80
N GLU A 142 -19.85 -9.59 1.49
CA GLU A 142 -18.87 -10.42 0.81
C GLU A 142 -17.45 -9.87 0.87
N ALA A 143 -17.27 -8.59 1.23
CA ALA A 143 -15.96 -7.97 1.44
C ALA A 143 -15.35 -8.28 2.82
N ARG A 144 -16.16 -8.81 3.75
CA ARG A 144 -15.70 -9.17 5.11
C ARG A 144 -14.63 -10.28 5.06
N GLY A 145 -13.62 -10.16 5.92
CA GLY A 145 -12.53 -11.13 6.02
C GLY A 145 -11.63 -11.25 4.79
N ARG A 146 -11.73 -10.30 3.84
CA ARG A 146 -10.87 -10.27 2.64
C ARG A 146 -9.58 -9.46 2.82
N GLY A 147 -9.27 -9.02 4.05
CA GLY A 147 -8.16 -8.14 4.34
C GLY A 147 -8.36 -6.73 3.79
N VAL A 148 -7.28 -6.04 3.59
CA VAL A 148 -7.32 -4.67 3.07
C VAL A 148 -7.43 -4.70 1.55
N LEU A 149 -8.44 -4.00 1.04
CA LEU A 149 -8.75 -3.87 -0.38
C LEU A 149 -8.35 -2.49 -0.88
N ILE A 150 -8.03 -2.39 -2.16
CA ILE A 150 -7.90 -1.11 -2.87
C ILE A 150 -8.89 -1.12 -4.02
N VAL A 151 -9.72 -0.08 -4.09
CA VAL A 151 -10.72 0.10 -5.15
C VAL A 151 -10.38 1.35 -5.94
N MET A 152 -10.02 1.16 -7.19
CA MET A 152 -9.67 2.23 -8.14
C MET A 152 -10.26 1.91 -9.50
N HIS A 153 -10.89 2.89 -10.12
CA HIS A 153 -11.47 2.79 -11.47
C HIS A 153 -12.34 1.53 -11.67
N GLY A 154 -13.18 1.22 -10.66
CA GLY A 154 -14.08 0.07 -10.68
C GLY A 154 -13.42 -1.31 -10.51
N GLN A 155 -12.10 -1.37 -10.28
CA GLN A 155 -11.38 -2.62 -10.01
C GLN A 155 -11.13 -2.78 -8.50
N ILE A 156 -11.26 -4.03 -8.02
CA ILE A 156 -11.01 -4.40 -6.63
C ILE A 156 -9.71 -5.19 -6.56
N HIS A 157 -8.72 -4.66 -5.89
CA HIS A 157 -7.41 -5.27 -5.71
C HIS A 157 -7.16 -5.65 -4.25
N SER A 158 -6.31 -6.66 -4.02
CA SER A 158 -5.77 -6.88 -2.67
C SER A 158 -4.56 -6.00 -2.41
N ALA A 159 -4.44 -5.47 -1.20
CA ALA A 159 -3.26 -4.69 -0.79
C ALA A 159 -1.94 -5.45 -0.99
N ARG A 160 -1.97 -6.79 -0.87
CA ARG A 160 -0.79 -7.64 -1.07
C ARG A 160 -0.26 -7.64 -2.51
N ARG A 161 -1.11 -7.42 -3.53
CA ARG A 161 -0.74 -7.68 -4.94
C ARG A 161 -0.82 -6.47 -5.84
N VAL A 162 -1.58 -5.45 -5.46
CA VAL A 162 -1.75 -4.24 -6.27
C VAL A 162 -0.45 -3.47 -6.40
N THR A 163 -0.22 -2.82 -7.51
CA THR A 163 0.85 -1.82 -7.66
C THR A 163 0.42 -0.70 -8.59
N LYS A 164 0.91 0.51 -8.34
CA LYS A 164 0.73 1.63 -9.25
C LYS A 164 1.65 1.45 -10.44
N ILE A 165 1.07 1.28 -11.63
CA ILE A 165 1.76 0.97 -12.90
C ILE A 165 1.82 2.16 -13.85
N ASP A 166 0.99 3.19 -13.64
CA ASP A 166 0.96 4.40 -14.47
C ASP A 166 0.96 5.66 -13.59
N THR A 167 1.61 6.70 -14.08
CA THR A 167 1.77 7.98 -13.36
C THR A 167 0.63 8.96 -13.59
N SER A 168 -0.23 8.74 -14.59
CA SER A 168 -1.22 9.71 -15.09
C SER A 168 -2.59 9.12 -15.45
N ALA A 169 -2.64 7.85 -15.86
CA ALA A 169 -3.88 7.19 -16.22
C ALA A 169 -4.81 7.03 -15.01
N VAL A 170 -6.14 7.02 -15.23
CA VAL A 170 -7.11 6.78 -14.16
C VAL A 170 -7.16 5.31 -13.73
N ASP A 171 -6.82 4.40 -14.65
CA ASP A 171 -6.62 2.96 -14.44
C ASP A 171 -5.17 2.64 -14.06
N ALA A 172 -4.58 3.46 -13.20
CA ALA A 172 -3.17 3.43 -12.84
C ALA A 172 -2.75 2.27 -11.95
N PHE A 173 -3.65 1.44 -11.48
CA PHE A 173 -3.37 0.31 -10.60
C PHE A 173 -3.65 -1.02 -11.27
N ASP A 174 -2.77 -2.00 -11.02
CA ASP A 174 -2.94 -3.36 -11.51
C ASP A 174 -2.44 -4.37 -10.46
N SER A 175 -2.97 -5.59 -10.50
CA SER A 175 -2.53 -6.70 -9.66
C SER A 175 -1.40 -7.47 -10.35
N VAL A 176 -0.22 -7.46 -9.76
CA VAL A 176 1.00 -8.08 -10.33
C VAL A 176 0.85 -9.60 -10.57
N LEU A 177 -0.09 -10.25 -9.89
CA LEU A 177 -0.43 -11.67 -10.11
C LEU A 177 -1.95 -11.78 -10.22
N PRO A 178 -2.49 -12.24 -11.34
CA PRO A 178 -3.93 -12.42 -11.48
C PRO A 178 -4.46 -13.45 -10.47
N PRO A 179 -5.75 -13.34 -10.11
CA PRO A 179 -6.68 -12.36 -10.64
C PRO A 179 -6.80 -11.11 -9.73
N ASP A 180 -7.28 -10.00 -10.31
CA ASP A 180 -7.97 -8.98 -9.53
C ASP A 180 -9.04 -9.64 -8.69
N LEU A 181 -9.29 -9.12 -7.47
CA LEU A 181 -10.26 -9.76 -6.58
C LEU A 181 -11.69 -9.60 -7.06
N GLY A 182 -11.96 -8.61 -7.89
CA GLY A 182 -13.30 -8.36 -8.41
C GLY A 182 -13.45 -6.99 -9.07
N THR A 183 -14.70 -6.64 -9.33
CA THR A 183 -15.06 -5.35 -9.95
C THR A 183 -16.27 -4.73 -9.27
N VAL A 184 -16.37 -3.40 -9.39
CA VAL A 184 -17.59 -2.64 -9.09
C VAL A 184 -18.11 -2.05 -10.38
N ARG A 185 -19.34 -2.40 -10.75
CA ARG A 185 -19.98 -1.86 -11.97
C ARG A 185 -21.42 -1.49 -11.68
N SER A 186 -21.78 -0.23 -11.92
CA SER A 186 -23.14 0.28 -11.69
C SER A 186 -23.69 -0.02 -10.28
N GLY A 187 -22.82 0.09 -9.26
CA GLY A 187 -23.17 -0.18 -7.86
C GLY A 187 -23.27 -1.66 -7.49
N MET A 188 -22.93 -2.57 -8.39
CA MET A 188 -22.85 -4.02 -8.12
C MET A 188 -21.40 -4.42 -7.90
N VAL A 189 -21.15 -5.17 -6.82
CA VAL A 189 -19.86 -5.74 -6.46
C VAL A 189 -19.82 -7.19 -6.90
N GLU A 190 -18.83 -7.56 -7.68
CA GLU A 190 -18.58 -8.94 -8.10
C GLU A 190 -17.17 -9.35 -7.73
N PHE A 191 -17.05 -10.33 -6.84
CA PHE A 191 -15.75 -10.93 -6.50
C PHE A 191 -15.46 -12.12 -7.41
N SER A 192 -14.33 -12.09 -8.11
CA SER A 192 -13.95 -13.08 -9.13
C SER A 192 -12.99 -14.15 -8.62
N ALA A 193 -12.33 -13.94 -7.50
CA ALA A 193 -11.28 -14.81 -7.00
C ALA A 193 -11.54 -15.34 -5.60
N ALA A 194 -11.08 -16.58 -5.38
CA ALA A 194 -10.94 -17.11 -4.05
C ALA A 194 -9.89 -16.31 -3.25
N TRP A 195 -10.17 -16.08 -1.99
CA TRP A 195 -9.31 -15.37 -1.07
C TRP A 195 -7.97 -16.12 -0.85
N SER A 196 -6.86 -15.39 -0.77
CA SER A 196 -5.55 -15.96 -0.42
C SER A 196 -5.26 -15.78 1.07
N LEU A 197 -4.51 -16.75 1.62
CA LEU A 197 -4.08 -16.74 3.02
C LEU A 197 -3.43 -15.40 3.40
N GLN A 198 -3.93 -14.77 4.45
CA GLN A 198 -3.33 -13.59 5.05
C GLN A 198 -2.29 -14.00 6.09
N VAL A 199 -1.14 -13.36 6.06
CA VAL A 199 -0.13 -13.48 7.11
C VAL A 199 -0.21 -12.22 7.95
N HIS A 200 -0.46 -12.38 9.24
CA HIS A 200 -0.50 -11.26 10.18
C HIS A 200 0.70 -11.28 11.10
N VAL A 201 1.19 -10.10 11.41
CA VAL A 201 2.22 -9.86 12.42
C VAL A 201 1.65 -8.93 13.50
N PRO A 202 2.07 -9.07 14.76
CA PRO A 202 1.65 -8.15 15.80
C PRO A 202 2.02 -6.71 15.45
N LEU A 203 1.10 -5.76 15.66
CA LEU A 203 1.38 -4.35 15.46
C LEU A 203 2.43 -3.89 16.48
N PRO A 204 3.62 -3.42 16.05
CA PRO A 204 4.66 -3.00 16.97
C PRO A 204 4.36 -1.60 17.55
N GLU A 205 5.02 -1.27 18.66
CA GLU A 205 4.95 0.09 19.21
C GLU A 205 5.67 1.11 18.34
N GLN A 206 6.80 0.70 17.76
CA GLN A 206 7.65 1.49 16.87
C GLN A 206 8.15 0.62 15.72
N LEU A 207 8.27 1.22 14.54
CA LEU A 207 8.89 0.55 13.40
C LEU A 207 10.40 0.80 13.41
N PRO A 208 11.21 -0.26 13.21
CA PRO A 208 12.65 -0.10 13.05
C PRO A 208 12.95 0.60 11.71
N ARG A 209 14.10 1.24 11.63
CA ARG A 209 14.58 1.76 10.35
C ARG A 209 14.98 0.61 9.43
N VAL A 210 14.31 0.50 8.29
CA VAL A 210 14.63 -0.42 7.19
C VAL A 210 14.89 0.40 5.93
N ASP A 211 16.04 0.19 5.30
CA ASP A 211 16.41 0.92 4.08
C ASP A 211 16.31 -0.01 2.86
N ILE A 212 15.77 0.52 1.76
CA ILE A 212 15.66 -0.19 0.47
C ILE A 212 16.83 0.23 -0.42
N ILE A 213 17.65 -0.74 -0.82
CA ILE A 213 18.85 -0.51 -1.64
C ILE A 213 18.60 -1.06 -3.06
N PRO A 214 18.51 -0.20 -4.07
CA PRO A 214 18.29 -0.62 -5.44
C PRO A 214 19.57 -1.15 -6.09
N MET A 215 19.47 -2.30 -6.78
CA MET A 215 20.50 -2.82 -7.68
C MET A 215 20.31 -2.25 -9.08
N TYR A 216 21.35 -1.63 -9.63
CA TYR A 216 21.43 -1.18 -11.03
C TYR A 216 22.86 -1.33 -11.57
N ALA A 217 23.03 -1.28 -12.90
CA ALA A 217 24.34 -1.42 -13.50
C ALA A 217 25.31 -0.33 -13.02
N GLY A 218 26.45 -0.74 -12.46
CA GLY A 218 27.46 0.19 -11.93
C GLY A 218 27.25 0.63 -10.47
N VAL A 219 26.21 0.15 -9.78
CA VAL A 219 26.04 0.44 -8.34
C VAL A 219 27.18 -0.17 -7.54
N ASP A 220 27.63 0.55 -6.52
CA ASP A 220 28.54 0.06 -5.48
C ASP A 220 27.78 -0.18 -4.15
N ASP A 221 28.51 -0.44 -3.07
CA ASP A 221 27.94 -0.66 -1.75
C ASP A 221 27.81 0.61 -0.89
N PHE A 222 28.06 1.80 -1.44
CA PHE A 222 28.06 3.07 -0.69
C PHE A 222 26.71 3.31 0.02
N ALA A 223 25.58 3.21 -0.71
CA ALA A 223 24.25 3.46 -0.13
C ALA A 223 23.92 2.46 0.99
N LEU A 224 24.31 1.20 0.82
CA LEU A 224 24.14 0.16 1.82
C LEU A 224 25.00 0.45 3.06
N ALA A 225 26.28 0.76 2.88
CA ALA A 225 27.18 1.10 3.98
C ALA A 225 26.69 2.33 4.76
N ALA A 226 26.24 3.37 4.05
CA ALA A 226 25.66 4.57 4.67
C ALA A 226 24.38 4.26 5.46
N ALA A 227 23.52 3.36 4.98
CA ALA A 227 22.32 2.94 5.71
C ALA A 227 22.70 2.23 7.03
N VAL A 228 23.66 1.32 6.98
CA VAL A 228 24.20 0.61 8.16
C VAL A 228 24.81 1.61 9.16
N GLU A 229 25.65 2.51 8.71
CA GLU A 229 26.28 3.55 9.54
C GLU A 229 25.23 4.45 10.23
N ARG A 230 24.12 4.73 9.53
CA ARG A 230 22.99 5.52 10.06
C ARG A 230 22.00 4.71 10.90
N GLY A 231 22.32 3.47 11.23
CA GLY A 231 21.61 2.64 12.19
C GLY A 231 20.42 1.87 11.63
N ALA A 232 20.46 1.52 10.33
CA ALA A 232 19.48 0.59 9.76
C ALA A 232 19.41 -0.70 10.58
N LYS A 233 18.22 -1.17 10.87
CA LYS A 233 17.94 -2.42 11.60
C LYS A 233 17.59 -3.56 10.68
N GLY A 234 17.40 -3.27 9.40
CA GLY A 234 17.16 -4.22 8.32
C GLY A 234 17.45 -3.57 6.97
N LEU A 235 17.74 -4.37 5.98
CA LEU A 235 17.97 -3.93 4.60
C LEU A 235 17.12 -4.76 3.66
N VAL A 236 16.50 -4.09 2.70
CA VAL A 236 15.80 -4.73 1.57
C VAL A 236 16.59 -4.43 0.30
N ILE A 237 17.02 -5.47 -0.39
CA ILE A 237 17.75 -5.32 -1.65
C ILE A 237 16.76 -5.48 -2.80
N ALA A 238 16.55 -4.41 -3.57
CA ALA A 238 15.79 -4.45 -4.81
C ALA A 238 16.69 -4.98 -5.95
N GLY A 239 16.91 -6.28 -5.97
CA GLY A 239 17.76 -6.97 -6.93
C GLY A 239 17.26 -6.94 -8.37
N VAL A 240 18.03 -7.50 -9.28
CA VAL A 240 17.68 -7.65 -10.69
C VAL A 240 17.36 -9.11 -11.04
N GLY A 241 16.52 -9.33 -12.04
CA GLY A 241 16.08 -10.68 -12.41
C GLY A 241 15.50 -11.42 -11.21
N ALA A 242 15.96 -12.63 -10.94
CA ALA A 242 15.51 -13.46 -9.82
C ALA A 242 16.08 -13.05 -8.44
N GLY A 243 16.56 -11.79 -8.28
CA GLY A 243 17.11 -11.28 -7.04
C GLY A 243 18.63 -11.21 -7.01
N ASN A 244 19.28 -11.14 -8.19
CA ASN A 244 20.74 -11.06 -8.26
C ASN A 244 21.27 -9.66 -7.98
N VAL A 245 22.51 -9.58 -7.54
CA VAL A 245 23.27 -8.34 -7.35
C VAL A 245 24.65 -8.45 -7.98
N ASN A 246 25.36 -7.33 -8.14
CA ASN A 246 26.77 -7.33 -8.57
C ASN A 246 27.71 -7.67 -7.39
N GLU A 247 29.00 -7.88 -7.69
CA GLU A 247 30.01 -8.23 -6.68
C GLU A 247 30.21 -7.15 -5.62
N ALA A 248 30.14 -5.87 -6.00
CA ALA A 248 30.33 -4.78 -5.06
C ALA A 248 29.21 -4.75 -4.01
N LEU A 249 27.96 -4.81 -4.44
CA LEU A 249 26.83 -4.84 -3.54
C LEU A 249 26.79 -6.16 -2.73
N PHE A 250 27.21 -7.28 -3.32
CA PHE A 250 27.32 -8.55 -2.60
C PHE A 250 28.30 -8.48 -1.42
N ARG A 251 29.45 -7.82 -1.59
CA ARG A 251 30.38 -7.60 -0.47
C ARG A 251 29.75 -6.76 0.64
N GLY A 252 29.04 -5.68 0.27
CA GLY A 252 28.31 -4.86 1.24
C GLY A 252 27.25 -5.67 2.01
N ILE A 253 26.52 -6.55 1.32
CA ILE A 253 25.54 -7.46 1.94
C ILE A 253 26.21 -8.41 2.93
N LEU A 254 27.35 -9.00 2.57
CA LEU A 254 28.11 -9.86 3.49
C LEU A 254 28.53 -9.10 4.76
N ASN A 255 29.01 -7.88 4.62
CA ASN A 255 29.39 -7.04 5.76
C ASN A 255 28.18 -6.73 6.67
N ALA A 256 27.02 -6.41 6.10
CA ALA A 256 25.79 -6.17 6.87
C ALA A 256 25.33 -7.43 7.62
N LEU A 257 25.33 -8.59 6.96
CA LEU A 257 24.98 -9.88 7.59
C LEU A 257 25.95 -10.25 8.74
N HIS A 258 27.25 -10.04 8.54
CA HIS A 258 28.26 -10.26 9.59
C HIS A 258 28.08 -9.29 10.79
N ALA A 259 27.58 -8.09 10.54
CA ALA A 259 27.22 -7.13 11.59
C ALA A 259 25.87 -7.47 12.28
N GLY A 260 25.22 -8.57 11.91
CA GLY A 260 23.95 -9.02 12.49
C GLY A 260 22.73 -8.28 11.96
N ILE A 261 22.86 -7.53 10.85
CA ILE A 261 21.75 -6.83 10.22
C ILE A 261 21.06 -7.78 9.23
N PRO A 262 19.76 -8.09 9.40
CA PRO A 262 19.03 -8.92 8.46
C PRO A 262 18.92 -8.25 7.09
N VAL A 263 19.15 -9.04 6.04
CA VAL A 263 19.07 -8.61 4.65
C VAL A 263 18.02 -9.44 3.91
N VAL A 264 17.02 -8.76 3.36
CA VAL A 264 15.96 -9.38 2.57
C VAL A 264 16.22 -9.11 1.09
N ILE A 265 16.24 -10.16 0.29
CA ILE A 265 16.37 -10.07 -1.17
C ILE A 265 14.98 -10.05 -1.79
N SER A 266 14.69 -8.99 -2.51
CA SER A 266 13.54 -8.83 -3.40
C SER A 266 14.02 -8.52 -4.83
N SER A 267 13.12 -8.23 -5.73
CA SER A 267 13.45 -7.83 -7.10
C SER A 267 12.69 -6.58 -7.54
N ARG A 268 13.34 -5.76 -8.36
CA ARG A 268 12.64 -4.67 -9.09
C ARG A 268 11.76 -5.18 -10.22
N VAL A 269 11.89 -6.47 -10.57
CA VAL A 269 11.05 -7.11 -11.60
C VAL A 269 9.71 -7.48 -10.97
N PRO A 270 8.57 -7.02 -11.52
CA PRO A 270 7.28 -7.18 -10.88
C PRO A 270 6.74 -8.62 -10.88
N TYR A 271 7.14 -9.45 -11.83
CA TYR A 271 6.65 -10.82 -11.99
C TYR A 271 7.74 -11.86 -11.73
N GLY A 272 7.34 -13.07 -11.31
CA GLY A 272 8.22 -14.26 -11.17
C GLY A 272 8.83 -14.43 -9.77
N GLY A 273 8.93 -13.38 -8.98
CA GLY A 273 9.51 -13.44 -7.62
C GLY A 273 11.02 -13.73 -7.61
N VAL A 274 11.59 -13.83 -6.42
CA VAL A 274 13.02 -14.09 -6.24
C VAL A 274 13.30 -15.57 -5.97
N GLN A 275 14.39 -16.08 -6.56
CA GLN A 275 14.77 -17.49 -6.46
C GLN A 275 16.29 -17.65 -6.38
N PRO A 276 16.82 -18.56 -5.54
CA PRO A 276 18.25 -18.79 -5.39
C PRO A 276 18.80 -19.68 -6.50
N ILE A 277 18.90 -19.16 -7.73
CA ILE A 277 19.25 -19.96 -8.93
C ILE A 277 20.77 -19.95 -9.19
N TYR A 278 21.42 -18.78 -9.12
CA TYR A 278 22.79 -18.61 -9.59
C TYR A 278 23.83 -18.73 -8.46
N ALA A 279 24.97 -19.40 -8.74
CA ALA A 279 25.99 -19.72 -7.75
C ALA A 279 27.22 -18.80 -7.76
N TYR A 280 27.35 -17.87 -8.72
CA TYR A 280 28.43 -16.87 -8.74
C TYR A 280 28.25 -15.82 -7.64
N ALA A 281 29.31 -15.03 -7.36
CA ALA A 281 29.26 -13.94 -6.36
C ALA A 281 28.13 -12.94 -6.69
N GLY A 282 27.18 -12.78 -5.78
CA GLY A 282 25.97 -11.97 -5.98
C GLY A 282 24.80 -12.70 -6.65
N GLY A 283 24.97 -13.95 -7.06
CA GLY A 283 23.85 -14.79 -7.49
C GLY A 283 23.02 -15.29 -6.30
N GLY A 284 21.77 -15.68 -6.55
CA GLY A 284 20.81 -16.05 -5.51
C GLY A 284 21.29 -17.19 -4.59
N MET A 285 21.98 -18.22 -5.12
CA MET A 285 22.56 -19.28 -4.29
C MET A 285 23.64 -18.77 -3.34
N ALA A 286 24.47 -17.83 -3.79
CA ALA A 286 25.53 -17.25 -2.95
C ALA A 286 24.89 -16.37 -1.84
N LEU A 287 23.87 -15.60 -2.16
CA LEU A 287 23.10 -14.78 -1.21
C LEU A 287 22.40 -15.65 -0.15
N LEU A 288 21.73 -16.74 -0.57
CA LEU A 288 21.08 -17.67 0.34
C LEU A 288 22.10 -18.33 1.28
N LYS A 289 23.24 -18.78 0.75
CA LYS A 289 24.31 -19.39 1.53
C LYS A 289 24.93 -18.40 2.53
N ALA A 290 24.93 -17.12 2.22
CA ALA A 290 25.38 -16.06 3.11
C ALA A 290 24.37 -15.75 4.25
N GLY A 291 23.15 -16.28 4.20
CA GLY A 291 22.12 -16.07 5.23
C GLY A 291 21.09 -14.99 4.87
N ALA A 292 21.07 -14.50 3.63
CA ALA A 292 20.03 -13.56 3.19
C ALA A 292 18.66 -14.24 3.09
N ILE A 293 17.60 -13.50 3.41
CA ILE A 293 16.19 -13.94 3.38
C ILE A 293 15.59 -13.61 2.02
N PHE A 294 14.85 -14.54 1.42
CA PHE A 294 14.22 -14.33 0.12
C PHE A 294 12.74 -13.97 0.27
N ALA A 295 12.35 -12.84 -0.29
CA ALA A 295 11.00 -12.26 -0.17
C ALA A 295 9.92 -12.97 -0.99
N LYS A 296 10.28 -13.97 -1.78
CA LYS A 296 9.37 -14.65 -2.75
C LYS A 296 8.80 -13.65 -3.75
N ASP A 297 7.50 -13.37 -3.66
CA ASP A 297 6.73 -12.53 -4.58
C ASP A 297 6.51 -11.08 -4.09
N LEU A 298 7.00 -10.73 -2.89
CA LEU A 298 6.84 -9.39 -2.35
C LEU A 298 7.81 -8.39 -3.00
N ASN A 299 7.28 -7.26 -3.45
CA ASN A 299 8.09 -6.18 -3.99
C ASN A 299 8.88 -5.45 -2.88
N PRO A 300 9.96 -4.73 -3.23
CA PRO A 300 10.82 -4.08 -2.24
C PRO A 300 10.10 -3.06 -1.35
N ARG A 301 9.13 -2.31 -1.89
CA ARG A 301 8.40 -1.25 -1.17
C ARG A 301 7.57 -1.82 -0.02
N ARG A 302 6.87 -2.94 -0.25
CA ARG A 302 6.10 -3.63 0.81
C ARG A 302 6.97 -4.15 1.93
N LEU A 303 8.18 -4.60 1.61
CA LEU A 303 9.14 -5.08 2.60
C LEU A 303 9.74 -3.95 3.43
N GLY A 304 9.86 -2.75 2.86
CA GLY A 304 10.37 -1.58 3.57
C GLY A 304 9.42 -1.05 4.64
N CYS A 305 8.13 -1.41 4.61
CA CYS A 305 7.14 -1.00 5.61
C CYS A 305 6.84 -2.08 6.66
N CYS A 306 7.46 -3.24 6.56
CA CYS A 306 7.36 -4.36 7.50
C CYS A 306 8.72 -4.64 8.15
#